data_feefec888c69fc27b70413345322af02
#
_entry.id   feefec888c69fc27b70413345322af02
#
_cell.length_a   1.000
_cell.length_b   1.000
_cell.length_c   1.000
_cell.angle_alpha   90.00
_cell.angle_beta   90.00
_cell.angle_gamma   90.00
#
_symmetry.space_group_name_H-M   'P 1'
#
loop_
_entity.id
_entity.type
_entity.pdbx_description
1 polymer ?
#
loop_
_entity_poly.entity_id
_entity_poly.type
_entity_poly.pdbx_seq_one_letter_code
_entity_poly.pdbx_strand_id
1 'polypeptide(L)'
;MKKGGFRLYPRAYIEYLLHFHATRDYFECHEVLEEHWKQTGEHVWVGFIQLAVGMYHYRRGNMIGAKRMFTKALNACEREKQAYEALGIHVEQLIALIHTYVERINHGQPYESTCLPIIDASLLHICQRQCEQKGLIWGEKSDMSNEYIIHKHMLRDRSDVIAERERQKQKRQGR
;
A
#
# COMPACT_ATOMS: atom_id res chain seq x y z
N MET A 1 -33.07 4.32 13.43
CA MET A 1 -32.53 4.64 12.11
C MET A 1 -31.27 5.46 12.30
N LYS A 2 -30.10 4.83 12.12
CA LYS A 2 -28.84 5.60 12.05
C LYS A 2 -28.84 6.33 10.71
N LYS A 3 -28.87 7.65 10.74
CA LYS A 3 -28.69 8.49 9.55
C LYS A 3 -27.32 8.12 8.94
N GLY A 4 -27.33 7.54 7.75
CA GLY A 4 -26.14 7.26 6.97
C GLY A 4 -25.51 8.57 6.55
N GLY A 5 -24.68 9.16 7.42
CA GLY A 5 -23.83 10.26 7.05
C GLY A 5 -22.81 9.77 6.01
N PHE A 6 -22.65 10.49 4.93
CA PHE A 6 -21.56 10.23 3.96
C PHE A 6 -20.25 10.24 4.74
N ARG A 7 -19.61 9.07 4.83
CA ARG A 7 -18.30 8.96 5.44
C ARG A 7 -17.28 9.55 4.48
N LEU A 8 -16.64 10.65 4.87
CA LEU A 8 -15.61 11.28 4.06
C LEU A 8 -14.27 10.57 4.31
N TYR A 9 -13.74 9.90 3.29
CA TYR A 9 -12.43 9.26 3.34
C TYR A 9 -11.32 10.22 2.89
N PRO A 10 -10.12 10.15 3.50
CA PRO A 10 -8.98 10.97 3.05
C PRO A 10 -8.65 10.70 1.58
N ARG A 11 -8.32 11.75 0.84
CA ARG A 11 -7.93 11.64 -0.57
C ARG A 11 -6.73 10.69 -0.75
N ALA A 12 -5.72 10.79 0.11
CA ALA A 12 -4.55 9.93 0.06
C ALA A 12 -4.91 8.43 0.20
N TYR A 13 -5.92 8.11 1.01
CA TYR A 13 -6.41 6.73 1.15
C TYR A 13 -7.10 6.23 -0.13
N ILE A 14 -7.92 7.05 -0.76
CA ILE A 14 -8.54 6.71 -2.04
C ILE A 14 -7.46 6.52 -3.11
N GLU A 15 -6.47 7.39 -3.20
CA GLU A 15 -5.33 7.24 -4.12
C GLU A 15 -4.55 5.94 -3.87
N TYR A 16 -4.30 5.61 -2.61
CA TYR A 16 -3.71 4.32 -2.23
C TYR A 16 -4.50 3.14 -2.78
N LEU A 17 -5.83 3.16 -2.59
CA LEU A 17 -6.70 2.07 -3.06
C LEU A 17 -6.73 1.95 -4.59
N LEU A 18 -6.67 3.08 -5.32
CA LEU A 18 -6.56 3.06 -6.77
C LEU A 18 -5.23 2.44 -7.22
N HIS A 19 -4.12 2.85 -6.63
CA HIS A 19 -2.81 2.27 -6.95
C HIS A 19 -2.73 0.79 -6.56
N PHE A 20 -3.32 0.40 -5.45
CA PHE A 20 -3.31 -0.99 -5.02
C PHE A 20 -4.12 -1.91 -5.94
N HIS A 21 -5.28 -1.46 -6.45
CA HIS A 21 -6.25 -2.29 -7.17
C HIS A 21 -6.26 -2.11 -8.69
N ALA A 22 -5.77 -0.99 -9.20
CA ALA A 22 -5.83 -0.69 -10.62
C ALA A 22 -4.44 -0.60 -11.26
N THR A 23 -3.65 0.38 -10.88
CA THR A 23 -2.30 0.54 -11.45
C THR A 23 -1.31 -0.49 -10.96
N ARG A 24 -1.57 -1.08 -9.80
CA ARG A 24 -0.65 -1.98 -9.08
C ARG A 24 0.72 -1.33 -8.81
N ASP A 25 0.74 -0.02 -8.70
CA ASP A 25 1.93 0.74 -8.32
C ASP A 25 2.06 0.78 -6.80
N TYR A 26 2.57 -0.30 -6.22
CA TYR A 26 2.74 -0.43 -4.77
C TYR A 26 3.77 0.55 -4.20
N PHE A 27 4.68 1.03 -5.04
CA PHE A 27 5.61 2.07 -4.63
C PHE A 27 4.87 3.39 -4.40
N GLU A 28 3.97 3.80 -5.31
CA GLU A 28 3.11 4.97 -5.10
C GLU A 28 2.15 4.79 -3.92
N CYS A 29 1.62 3.59 -3.70
CA CYS A 29 0.85 3.29 -2.47
C CYS A 29 1.60 3.71 -1.21
N HIS A 30 2.87 3.34 -1.13
CA HIS A 30 3.75 3.70 -0.02
C HIS A 30 3.94 5.22 0.06
N GLU A 31 4.32 5.88 -1.04
CA GLU A 31 4.62 7.31 -1.05
C GLU A 31 3.42 8.17 -0.63
N VAL A 32 2.24 7.94 -1.19
CA VAL A 32 1.05 8.76 -0.88
C VAL A 32 0.60 8.61 0.58
N LEU A 33 0.66 7.41 1.15
CA LEU A 33 0.26 7.20 2.54
C LEU A 33 1.37 7.57 3.53
N GLU A 34 2.64 7.45 3.17
CA GLU A 34 3.72 7.91 4.04
C GLU A 34 3.65 9.42 4.24
N GLU A 35 3.40 10.19 3.20
CA GLU A 35 3.19 11.63 3.29
C GLU A 35 2.00 11.96 4.18
N HIS A 36 0.87 11.29 3.98
CA HIS A 36 -0.33 11.46 4.77
C HIS A 36 -0.10 11.10 6.25
N TRP A 37 0.58 9.99 6.51
CA TRP A 37 0.94 9.59 7.87
C TRP A 37 1.85 10.61 8.57
N LYS A 38 2.82 11.17 7.88
CA LYS A 38 3.69 12.23 8.43
C LYS A 38 2.89 13.47 8.85
N GLN A 39 1.80 13.76 8.16
CA GLN A 39 0.92 14.89 8.48
C GLN A 39 -0.04 14.60 9.64
N THR A 40 -0.57 13.39 9.73
CA THR A 40 -1.63 13.02 10.69
C THR A 40 -1.12 12.33 11.95
N GLY A 41 -0.01 11.60 11.85
CA GLY A 41 0.51 10.76 12.94
C GLY A 41 -0.32 9.53 13.29
N GLU A 42 -1.37 9.23 12.54
CA GLU A 42 -2.27 8.11 12.80
C GLU A 42 -1.65 6.76 12.42
N HIS A 43 -1.53 5.85 13.37
CA HIS A 43 -0.85 4.57 13.19
C HIS A 43 -1.52 3.60 12.22
N VAL A 44 -2.81 3.75 11.96
CA VAL A 44 -3.54 2.90 11.00
C VAL A 44 -2.90 2.94 9.59
N TRP A 45 -2.35 4.08 9.20
CA TRP A 45 -1.69 4.23 7.90
C TRP A 45 -0.43 3.40 7.77
N VAL A 46 0.28 3.18 8.86
CA VAL A 46 1.53 2.40 8.89
C VAL A 46 1.31 0.97 8.42
N GLY A 47 0.22 0.32 8.82
CA GLY A 47 -0.12 -1.03 8.38
C GLY A 47 -0.39 -1.11 6.87
N PHE A 48 -1.11 -0.15 6.32
CA PHE A 48 -1.34 -0.07 4.87
C PHE A 48 -0.03 0.18 4.09
N ILE A 49 0.85 1.03 4.62
CA ILE A 49 2.17 1.29 4.02
C ILE A 49 2.98 -0.01 4.01
N GLN A 50 3.05 -0.72 5.13
CA GLN A 50 3.77 -1.99 5.25
C GLN A 50 3.20 -3.06 4.33
N LEU A 51 1.88 -3.12 4.17
CA LEU A 51 1.21 -4.04 3.26
C LEU A 51 1.62 -3.77 1.80
N ALA A 52 1.60 -2.52 1.37
CA ALA A 52 2.02 -2.15 0.02
C ALA A 52 3.49 -2.47 -0.24
N VAL A 53 4.37 -2.17 0.71
CA VAL A 53 5.80 -2.51 0.61
C VAL A 53 6.01 -4.02 0.57
N GLY A 54 5.23 -4.78 1.33
CA GLY A 54 5.22 -6.24 1.27
C GLY A 54 4.85 -6.77 -0.11
N MET A 55 3.78 -6.24 -0.70
CA MET A 55 3.35 -6.60 -2.07
C MET A 55 4.41 -6.22 -3.12
N TYR A 56 5.03 -5.06 -2.97
CA TYR A 56 6.12 -4.62 -3.82
C TYR A 56 7.29 -5.61 -3.79
N HIS A 57 7.74 -6.00 -2.61
CA HIS A 57 8.83 -6.97 -2.44
C HIS A 57 8.45 -8.36 -2.95
N TYR A 58 7.23 -8.81 -2.68
CA TYR A 58 6.74 -10.11 -3.12
C TYR A 58 6.78 -10.20 -4.66
N ARG A 59 6.23 -9.21 -5.35
CA ARG A 59 6.20 -9.17 -6.82
C ARG A 59 7.59 -9.15 -7.45
N ARG A 60 8.54 -8.45 -6.85
CA ARG A 60 9.92 -8.40 -7.36
C ARG A 60 10.80 -9.59 -6.95
N GLY A 61 10.25 -10.55 -6.22
CA GLY A 61 10.99 -11.75 -5.81
C GLY A 61 11.80 -11.62 -4.52
N ASN A 62 11.69 -10.50 -3.80
CA ASN A 62 12.32 -10.34 -2.49
C ASN A 62 11.43 -10.95 -1.38
N MET A 63 11.48 -12.25 -1.24
CA MET A 63 10.60 -13.00 -0.32
C MET A 63 10.88 -12.69 1.14
N ILE A 64 12.14 -12.47 1.52
CA ILE A 64 12.55 -12.11 2.88
C ILE A 64 11.99 -10.74 3.26
N GLY A 65 12.13 -9.75 2.39
CA GLY A 65 11.59 -8.41 2.58
C GLY A 65 10.07 -8.40 2.64
N ALA A 66 9.40 -9.14 1.73
CA ALA A 66 7.95 -9.28 1.70
C ALA A 66 7.41 -9.86 3.02
N LYS A 67 7.95 -10.97 3.47
CA LYS A 67 7.54 -11.65 4.70
C LYS A 67 7.71 -10.76 5.94
N ARG A 68 8.82 -10.01 6.00
CA ARG A 68 9.06 -9.04 7.07
C ARG A 68 8.00 -7.95 7.10
N MET A 69 7.66 -7.39 5.96
CA MET A 69 6.65 -6.33 5.84
C MET A 69 5.25 -6.86 6.15
N PHE A 70 4.88 -8.02 5.66
CA PHE A 70 3.59 -8.64 5.96
C PHE A 70 3.43 -8.94 7.45
N THR A 71 4.48 -9.40 8.13
CA THR A 71 4.45 -9.61 9.58
C THR A 71 4.21 -8.31 10.34
N LYS A 72 4.84 -7.22 9.93
CA LYS A 72 4.60 -5.89 10.51
C LYS A 72 3.17 -5.40 10.24
N ALA A 73 2.67 -5.60 9.03
CA ALA A 73 1.29 -5.24 8.67
C ALA A 73 0.26 -6.03 9.49
N LEU A 74 0.49 -7.33 9.73
CA LEU A 74 -0.35 -8.15 10.60
C LEU A 74 -0.41 -7.57 12.02
N ASN A 75 0.73 -7.23 12.60
CA ASN A 75 0.78 -6.63 13.93
C ASN A 75 0.04 -5.30 13.99
N ALA A 76 0.14 -4.47 12.96
CA ALA A 76 -0.60 -3.22 12.88
C ALA A 76 -2.11 -3.45 12.80
N CYS A 77 -2.57 -4.39 11.96
CA CYS A 77 -3.99 -4.75 11.84
C CYS A 77 -4.56 -5.28 13.16
N GLU A 78 -3.83 -6.12 13.86
CA GLU A 78 -4.26 -6.69 15.15
C GLU A 78 -4.40 -5.62 16.24
N ARG A 79 -3.53 -4.63 16.25
CA ARG A 79 -3.58 -3.54 17.24
C ARG A 79 -4.65 -2.50 16.96
N GLU A 80 -4.97 -2.27 15.69
CA GLU A 80 -5.79 -1.14 15.23
C GLU A 80 -7.08 -1.61 14.55
N LYS A 81 -7.63 -2.77 14.94
CA LYS A 81 -8.80 -3.38 14.27
C LYS A 81 -9.93 -2.40 14.00
N GLN A 82 -10.33 -1.64 15.00
CA GLN A 82 -11.43 -0.67 14.89
C GLN A 82 -11.11 0.44 13.88
N ALA A 83 -9.86 0.89 13.80
CA ALA A 83 -9.45 1.92 12.86
C ALA A 83 -9.53 1.43 11.41
N TYR A 84 -9.15 0.18 11.14
CA TYR A 84 -9.31 -0.42 9.80
C TYR A 84 -10.78 -0.59 9.42
N GLU A 85 -11.62 -1.03 10.35
CA GLU A 85 -13.08 -1.12 10.14
C GLU A 85 -13.69 0.26 9.88
N ALA A 86 -13.24 1.28 10.60
CA ALA A 86 -13.64 2.67 10.36
C ALA A 86 -13.27 3.18 8.95
N LEU A 87 -12.26 2.59 8.33
CA LEU A 87 -11.85 2.88 6.95
C LEU A 87 -12.55 2.01 5.90
N GLY A 88 -13.60 1.29 6.29
CA GLY A 88 -14.42 0.50 5.37
C GLY A 88 -13.80 -0.83 4.97
N ILE A 89 -12.83 -1.35 5.73
CA ILE A 89 -12.17 -2.63 5.52
C ILE A 89 -12.72 -3.68 6.48
N HIS A 90 -12.94 -4.89 6.00
CA HIS A 90 -13.20 -6.04 6.85
C HIS A 90 -11.87 -6.55 7.44
N VAL A 91 -11.55 -6.11 8.65
CA VAL A 91 -10.20 -6.31 9.22
C VAL A 91 -9.83 -7.78 9.40
N GLU A 92 -10.75 -8.65 9.79
CA GLU A 92 -10.47 -10.09 9.95
C GLU A 92 -10.16 -10.75 8.59
N GLN A 93 -10.84 -10.35 7.52
CA GLN A 93 -10.53 -10.81 6.17
C GLN A 93 -9.20 -10.26 5.68
N LEU A 94 -8.84 -9.02 6.03
CA LEU A 94 -7.54 -8.45 5.71
C LEU A 94 -6.42 -9.24 6.40
N ILE A 95 -6.58 -9.55 7.67
CA ILE A 95 -5.62 -10.37 8.44
C ILE A 95 -5.46 -11.75 7.79
N ALA A 96 -6.58 -12.39 7.44
CA ALA A 96 -6.56 -13.69 6.76
C ALA A 96 -5.85 -13.61 5.39
N LEU A 97 -6.08 -12.55 4.64
CA LEU A 97 -5.44 -12.32 3.34
C LEU A 97 -3.92 -12.19 3.49
N ILE A 98 -3.45 -11.41 4.48
CA ILE A 98 -2.00 -11.24 4.72
C ILE A 98 -1.37 -12.56 5.17
N HIS A 99 -2.05 -13.34 6.00
CA HIS A 99 -1.60 -14.70 6.35
C HIS A 99 -1.47 -15.58 5.10
N THR A 100 -2.41 -15.49 4.17
CA THR A 100 -2.34 -16.21 2.89
C THR A 100 -1.09 -15.84 2.10
N TYR A 101 -0.69 -14.57 2.07
CA TYR A 101 0.55 -14.17 1.40
C TYR A 101 1.78 -14.80 2.05
N VAL A 102 1.86 -14.79 3.37
CA VAL A 102 2.97 -15.41 4.11
C VAL A 102 3.03 -16.92 3.83
N GLU A 103 1.90 -17.61 3.85
CA GLU A 103 1.83 -19.05 3.54
C GLU A 103 2.24 -19.34 2.09
N ARG A 104 1.79 -18.54 1.14
CA ARG A 104 2.21 -18.68 -0.26
C ARG A 104 3.72 -18.52 -0.43
N ILE A 105 4.32 -17.54 0.26
CA ILE A 105 5.78 -17.33 0.26
C ILE A 105 6.48 -18.55 0.87
N ASN A 106 5.99 -19.06 1.99
CA ASN A 106 6.57 -20.25 2.65
C ASN A 106 6.54 -21.51 1.77
N HIS A 107 5.55 -21.60 0.87
CA HIS A 107 5.42 -22.71 -0.10
C HIS A 107 6.06 -22.41 -1.46
N GLY A 108 6.83 -21.33 -1.59
CA GLY A 108 7.50 -20.96 -2.83
C GLY A 108 6.57 -20.55 -3.96
N GLN A 109 5.34 -20.14 -3.65
CA GLN A 109 4.37 -19.72 -4.66
C GLN A 109 4.63 -18.28 -5.11
N PRO A 110 4.47 -17.99 -6.41
CA PRO A 110 4.72 -16.67 -6.94
C PRO A 110 3.66 -15.66 -6.53
N TYR A 111 4.00 -14.38 -6.68
CA TYR A 111 3.07 -13.27 -6.48
C TYR A 111 1.82 -13.41 -7.36
N GLU A 112 0.68 -13.08 -6.77
CA GLU A 112 -0.58 -12.86 -7.49
C GLU A 112 -1.21 -11.54 -7.05
N SER A 113 -1.85 -10.86 -8.00
CA SER A 113 -2.62 -9.65 -7.71
C SER A 113 -3.90 -10.01 -6.96
N THR A 114 -4.18 -9.30 -5.89
CA THR A 114 -5.36 -9.50 -5.06
C THR A 114 -6.07 -8.18 -4.78
N CYS A 115 -7.30 -8.26 -4.31
CA CYS A 115 -8.07 -7.10 -3.87
C CYS A 115 -8.20 -7.09 -2.35
N LEU A 116 -8.16 -5.90 -1.76
CA LEU A 116 -8.42 -5.73 -0.33
C LEU A 116 -9.92 -5.92 -0.03
N PRO A 117 -10.27 -6.42 1.16
CA PRO A 117 -11.65 -6.69 1.54
C PRO A 117 -12.39 -5.40 1.95
N ILE A 118 -12.74 -4.58 0.97
CA ILE A 118 -13.53 -3.36 1.16
C ILE A 118 -14.99 -3.76 1.36
N ILE A 119 -15.58 -3.42 2.50
CA ILE A 119 -16.98 -3.71 2.82
C ILE A 119 -17.90 -2.49 2.75
N ASP A 120 -17.33 -1.30 2.77
CA ASP A 120 -18.13 -0.08 2.56
C ASP A 120 -18.42 0.10 1.07
N ALA A 121 -19.68 -0.11 0.68
CA ALA A 121 -20.13 0.03 -0.70
C ALA A 121 -19.91 1.45 -1.25
N SER A 122 -20.02 2.48 -0.41
CA SER A 122 -19.78 3.87 -0.82
C SER A 122 -18.32 4.10 -1.16
N LEU A 123 -17.39 3.58 -0.36
CA LEU A 123 -15.96 3.67 -0.63
C LEU A 123 -15.60 2.94 -1.92
N LEU A 124 -16.08 1.72 -2.09
CA LEU A 124 -15.84 0.94 -3.30
C LEU A 124 -16.36 1.67 -4.55
N HIS A 125 -17.56 2.23 -4.47
CA HIS A 125 -18.15 3.01 -5.57
C HIS A 125 -17.29 4.23 -5.92
N ILE A 126 -16.83 4.99 -4.94
CA ILE A 126 -15.94 6.14 -5.16
C ILE A 126 -14.67 5.72 -5.89
N CYS A 127 -14.03 4.63 -5.43
CA CYS A 127 -12.81 4.11 -6.04
C CYS A 127 -13.04 3.66 -7.48
N GLN A 128 -14.07 2.88 -7.74
CA GLN A 128 -14.40 2.40 -9.08
C GLN A 128 -14.71 3.55 -10.03
N ARG A 129 -15.48 4.54 -9.59
CA ARG A 129 -15.81 5.71 -10.39
C ARG A 129 -14.57 6.55 -10.73
N GLN A 130 -13.66 6.74 -9.79
CA GLN A 130 -12.40 7.44 -10.05
C GLN A 130 -11.50 6.66 -11.01
N CYS A 131 -11.49 5.34 -10.95
CA CYS A 131 -10.81 4.49 -11.93
C CYS A 131 -11.35 4.73 -13.34
N GLU A 132 -12.67 4.70 -13.51
CA GLU A 132 -13.32 4.97 -14.80
C GLU A 132 -12.95 6.35 -15.36
N GLN A 133 -13.00 7.38 -14.53
CA GLN A 133 -12.63 8.75 -14.92
C GLN A 133 -11.19 8.87 -15.38
N LYS A 134 -10.29 8.04 -14.86
CA LYS A 134 -8.86 8.00 -15.21
C LYS A 134 -8.54 7.00 -16.33
N GLY A 135 -9.54 6.31 -16.88
CA GLY A 135 -9.34 5.26 -17.87
C GLY A 135 -8.64 4.02 -17.32
N LEU A 136 -8.77 3.76 -16.04
CA LEU A 136 -8.21 2.61 -15.35
C LEU A 136 -9.26 1.53 -15.12
N ILE A 137 -8.82 0.29 -14.94
CA ILE A 137 -9.70 -0.86 -14.67
C ILE A 137 -9.48 -1.31 -13.21
N TRP A 138 -10.53 -1.18 -12.42
CA TRP A 138 -10.50 -1.68 -11.04
C TRP A 138 -10.36 -3.20 -11.00
N GLY A 139 -9.41 -3.70 -10.25
CA GLY A 139 -9.12 -5.13 -10.14
C GLY A 139 -8.20 -5.67 -11.24
N GLU A 140 -7.68 -4.81 -12.12
CA GLU A 140 -6.67 -5.21 -13.11
C GLU A 140 -5.49 -5.91 -12.45
N LYS A 141 -4.98 -6.95 -13.09
CA LYS A 141 -3.80 -7.66 -12.60
C LYS A 141 -2.53 -6.86 -12.90
N SER A 142 -1.48 -7.09 -12.10
CA SER A 142 -0.16 -6.55 -12.40
C SER A 142 0.32 -6.98 -13.77
N ASP A 143 0.83 -6.04 -14.55
CA ASP A 143 1.59 -6.33 -15.76
C ASP A 143 3.02 -6.77 -15.34
N MET A 144 3.25 -8.06 -15.34
CA MET A 144 4.54 -8.64 -14.93
C MET A 144 5.68 -8.39 -15.93
N SER A 145 5.36 -7.82 -17.10
CA SER A 145 6.34 -7.36 -18.08
C SER A 145 6.79 -5.91 -17.86
N ASN A 146 6.07 -5.16 -17.00
CA ASN A 146 6.39 -3.77 -16.70
C ASN A 146 7.47 -3.66 -15.62
N GLU A 147 8.73 -3.75 -16.02
CA GLU A 147 9.87 -3.67 -15.10
C GLU A 147 9.97 -2.35 -14.36
N TYR A 148 9.50 -1.25 -14.97
CA TYR A 148 9.49 0.05 -14.30
C TYR A 148 8.66 0.04 -13.02
N ILE A 149 7.43 -0.50 -13.06
CA ILE A 149 6.58 -0.60 -11.86
C ILE A 149 7.13 -1.65 -10.87
N ILE A 150 7.65 -2.77 -11.37
CA ILE A 150 8.17 -3.87 -10.53
C ILE A 150 9.40 -3.44 -9.75
N HIS A 151 10.28 -2.66 -10.35
CA HIS A 151 11.55 -2.21 -9.76
C HIS A 151 11.64 -0.69 -9.57
N LYS A 152 10.52 -0.01 -9.41
CA LYS A 152 10.43 1.44 -9.44
C LYS A 152 11.39 2.16 -8.48
N HIS A 153 11.59 1.63 -7.28
CA HIS A 153 12.49 2.25 -6.30
C HIS A 153 13.96 2.26 -6.74
N MET A 154 14.36 1.33 -7.63
CA MET A 154 15.71 1.27 -8.19
C MET A 154 15.86 2.06 -9.49
N LEU A 155 14.78 2.15 -10.29
CA LEU A 155 14.77 2.76 -11.62
C LEU A 155 14.34 4.23 -11.61
N ARG A 156 13.75 4.72 -10.51
CA ARG A 156 13.38 6.14 -10.36
C ARG A 156 14.62 7.03 -10.40
N ASP A 157 14.43 8.28 -10.82
CA ASP A 157 15.46 9.30 -10.70
C ASP A 157 15.79 9.54 -9.21
N ARG A 158 17.02 9.30 -8.83
CA ARG A 158 17.54 9.44 -7.47
C ARG A 158 18.44 10.65 -7.30
N SER A 159 18.51 11.55 -8.28
CA SER A 159 19.37 12.74 -8.24
C SER A 159 19.15 13.58 -6.97
N ASP A 160 17.91 13.81 -6.57
CA ASP A 160 17.58 14.59 -5.37
C ASP A 160 18.06 13.89 -4.08
N VAL A 161 17.92 12.57 -4.02
CA VAL A 161 18.37 11.76 -2.88
C VAL A 161 19.89 11.77 -2.77
N ILE A 162 20.58 11.65 -3.90
CA ILE A 162 22.05 11.69 -3.97
C ILE A 162 22.54 13.08 -3.56
N ALA A 163 21.96 14.14 -4.09
CA ALA A 163 22.32 15.52 -3.76
C ALA A 163 22.14 15.82 -2.26
N GLU A 164 21.06 15.34 -1.64
CA GLU A 164 20.84 15.50 -0.21
C GLU A 164 21.85 14.73 0.64
N ARG A 165 22.17 13.49 0.24
CA ARG A 165 23.20 12.69 0.92
C ARG A 165 24.57 13.35 0.87
N GLU A 166 24.94 13.93 -0.26
CA GLU A 166 26.21 14.65 -0.40
C GLU A 166 26.24 15.92 0.45
N ARG A 167 25.15 16.70 0.49
CA ARG A 167 25.02 17.85 1.37
C ARG A 167 25.20 17.50 2.85
N GLN A 168 24.58 16.41 3.30
CA GLN A 168 24.72 15.95 4.68
C GLN A 168 26.14 15.45 4.99
N LYS A 169 26.78 14.77 4.02
CA LYS A 169 28.17 14.33 4.17
C LYS A 169 29.13 15.50 4.31
N GLN A 170 28.97 16.54 3.51
CA GLN A 170 29.77 17.77 3.58
C GLN A 170 29.59 18.49 4.94
N LYS A 171 28.37 18.57 5.46
CA LYS A 171 28.08 19.15 6.77
C LYS A 171 28.77 18.38 7.92
N ARG A 172 28.95 17.07 7.79
CA ARG A 172 29.63 16.24 8.79
C ARG A 172 31.16 16.37 8.71
N GLN A 173 31.74 16.67 7.56
CA GLN A 173 33.17 16.85 7.36
C GLN A 173 33.68 18.26 7.69
N GLY A 174 32.77 19.23 7.79
CA GLY A 174 33.07 20.62 8.12
C GLY A 174 32.94 20.98 9.60
N ARG A 175 32.90 19.98 10.51
CA ARG A 175 32.89 20.18 11.97
C ARG A 175 34.16 19.73 12.64
#